data_3bfc55f6eca698eadf05d758301fcb3e
#
_entry.id   3bfc55f6eca698eadf05d758301fcb3e
#
_cell.length_a   1.000
_cell.length_b   1.000
_cell.length_c   1.000
_cell.angle_alpha   90.00
_cell.angle_beta   90.00
_cell.angle_gamma   90.00
#
_symmetry.space_group_name_H-M   'P 1'
#
loop_
_entity.id
_entity.type
_entity.pdbx_description
1 polymer ?
#
loop_
_entity_poly.entity_id
_entity_poly.type
_entity_poly.pdbx_seq_one_letter_code
_entity_poly.pdbx_strand_id
1 'polypeptide(L)'
;MAGLPLRCRRPGFDTCGSHADGVALKTLALCVDDVGLLAGGAATVVALASAGRICAASCMTTGPHWRGEAATLTRSRDVLDRLELGLHVNLTEGAPLSADLGRHRPTLPRLPALIVAAHLGRLPLQAVAVELRAQLDAFVDAVGRLPAFVDGHQHVHHLPGVRERVLKLVAGDGEQRPSMAVRNTGRVLGPGRAVKRLLIARTGGTALQKLLERRAVRHNAVLLGVYDFTPHYRGLMRGWLRAAPAAGGLIFCHPRAGTPVCGDSIAAARFHEAAYLASTAFADDLAEVGVTVGPAWS
;
A
#
# COMPACT_ATOMS: atom_id res chain seq x y z
N MET A 1 -50.54 12.21 1.93
CA MET A 1 -49.74 12.05 0.71
C MET A 1 -48.33 11.65 1.15
N ALA A 2 -47.99 10.40 0.95
CA ALA A 2 -46.75 9.82 1.44
C ALA A 2 -45.66 9.93 0.34
N GLY A 3 -44.54 10.55 0.69
CA GLY A 3 -43.37 10.67 -0.19
C GLY A 3 -42.48 9.42 -0.06
N LEU A 4 -42.29 8.71 -1.16
CA LEU A 4 -41.37 7.55 -1.28
C LEU A 4 -39.90 8.02 -1.28
N PRO A 5 -38.99 7.26 -0.66
CA PRO A 5 -37.55 7.57 -0.72
C PRO A 5 -36.96 7.11 -2.06
N LEU A 6 -36.23 8.03 -2.69
CA LEU A 6 -35.41 7.79 -3.89
C LEU A 6 -34.27 6.80 -3.56
N ARG A 7 -34.36 5.58 -4.09
CA ARG A 7 -33.25 4.63 -4.11
C ARG A 7 -32.22 5.08 -5.17
N CYS A 8 -31.04 5.48 -4.73
CA CYS A 8 -29.88 5.63 -5.60
C CYS A 8 -29.49 4.27 -6.20
N ARG A 9 -29.74 4.08 -7.48
CA ARG A 9 -29.20 2.92 -8.24
C ARG A 9 -27.72 3.20 -8.54
N ARG A 10 -26.86 2.30 -8.12
CA ARG A 10 -25.47 2.25 -8.60
C ARG A 10 -25.49 1.87 -10.09
N PRO A 11 -24.68 2.50 -10.96
CA PRO A 11 -24.57 2.07 -12.35
C PRO A 11 -23.96 0.67 -12.39
N GLY A 12 -24.70 -0.28 -13.00
CA GLY A 12 -24.21 -1.61 -13.27
C GLY A 12 -23.08 -1.56 -14.30
N PHE A 13 -22.03 -2.31 -14.06
CA PHE A 13 -21.03 -2.61 -15.08
C PHE A 13 -21.67 -3.59 -16.09
N ASP A 14 -21.98 -3.08 -17.29
CA ASP A 14 -22.34 -3.95 -18.42
C ASP A 14 -21.13 -4.78 -18.81
N THR A 15 -21.22 -6.07 -18.57
CA THR A 15 -20.29 -7.07 -19.10
C THR A 15 -20.61 -7.29 -20.56
N CYS A 16 -19.92 -6.61 -21.47
CA CYS A 16 -19.94 -6.93 -22.89
C CYS A 16 -18.73 -7.79 -23.25
N GLY A 17 -18.97 -8.95 -23.83
CA GLY A 17 -17.97 -9.72 -24.56
C GLY A 17 -17.62 -11.08 -23.98
N SER A 18 -18.42 -12.10 -24.33
CA SER A 18 -18.05 -13.51 -24.26
C SER A 18 -16.83 -13.77 -25.16
N HIS A 19 -15.68 -14.11 -24.55
CA HIS A 19 -14.61 -14.82 -25.25
C HIS A 19 -14.49 -16.22 -24.67
N ALA A 20 -14.46 -17.18 -25.61
CA ALA A 20 -14.33 -18.60 -25.37
C ALA A 20 -13.04 -18.93 -24.60
N ASP A 21 -13.13 -20.01 -23.84
CA ASP A 21 -12.15 -20.64 -22.96
C ASP A 21 -12.09 -20.04 -21.54
N GLY A 22 -12.79 -20.73 -20.63
CA GLY A 22 -13.05 -20.31 -19.24
C GLY A 22 -11.83 -20.22 -18.33
N VAL A 23 -10.89 -19.33 -18.62
CA VAL A 23 -9.87 -18.92 -17.64
C VAL A 23 -10.53 -17.96 -16.66
N ALA A 24 -10.74 -18.39 -15.44
CA ALA A 24 -11.22 -17.51 -14.38
C ALA A 24 -10.30 -16.30 -14.25
N LEU A 25 -10.82 -15.11 -14.56
CA LEU A 25 -10.06 -13.85 -14.44
C LEU A 25 -9.62 -13.66 -12.98
N LYS A 26 -8.31 -13.50 -12.77
CA LYS A 26 -7.76 -13.18 -11.44
C LYS A 26 -7.83 -11.68 -11.22
N THR A 27 -8.25 -11.24 -10.05
CA THR A 27 -8.17 -9.83 -9.68
C THR A 27 -6.97 -9.60 -8.78
N LEU A 28 -6.11 -8.63 -9.14
CA LEU A 28 -4.95 -8.24 -8.35
C LEU A 28 -4.98 -6.74 -8.06
N ALA A 29 -4.68 -6.37 -6.81
CA ALA A 29 -4.39 -4.98 -6.51
C ALA A 29 -2.94 -4.64 -6.86
N LEU A 30 -2.77 -3.55 -7.61
CA LEU A 30 -1.48 -2.88 -7.76
C LEU A 30 -1.50 -1.62 -6.90
N CYS A 31 -0.57 -1.57 -5.93
CA CYS A 31 -0.45 -0.47 -4.98
C CYS A 31 0.89 0.26 -5.17
N VAL A 32 0.82 1.56 -5.37
CA VAL A 32 2.00 2.43 -5.40
C VAL A 32 2.34 2.87 -3.99
N ASP A 33 3.54 2.53 -3.53
CA ASP A 33 4.04 2.92 -2.21
C ASP A 33 4.79 4.26 -2.24
N ASP A 34 5.10 4.82 -1.07
CA ASP A 34 5.93 6.00 -0.84
C ASP A 34 5.39 7.34 -1.36
N VAL A 35 4.08 7.49 -1.61
CA VAL A 35 3.53 8.79 -2.04
C VAL A 35 3.70 9.82 -0.93
N GLY A 36 4.37 10.93 -1.22
CA GLY A 36 4.74 11.95 -0.24
C GLY A 36 6.22 11.96 0.14
N LEU A 37 6.94 10.84 -0.07
CA LEU A 37 8.38 10.78 0.17
C LEU A 37 9.17 11.64 -0.83
N LEU A 38 8.80 11.57 -2.10
CA LEU A 38 9.42 12.33 -3.20
C LEU A 38 8.37 13.15 -3.94
N ALA A 39 8.77 14.30 -4.48
CA ALA A 39 7.92 15.11 -5.35
C ALA A 39 7.58 14.38 -6.65
N GLY A 40 6.32 14.53 -7.13
CA GLY A 40 5.84 13.97 -8.40
C GLY A 40 5.33 12.54 -8.34
N GLY A 41 5.33 11.91 -7.16
CA GLY A 41 4.72 10.59 -6.94
C GLY A 41 3.23 10.59 -7.22
N ALA A 42 2.50 11.57 -6.69
CA ALA A 42 1.07 11.70 -6.89
C ALA A 42 0.68 11.92 -8.37
N ALA A 43 1.45 12.69 -9.12
CA ALA A 43 1.21 12.86 -10.55
C ALA A 43 1.33 11.53 -11.32
N THR A 44 2.33 10.71 -10.95
CA THR A 44 2.50 9.35 -11.50
C THR A 44 1.32 8.46 -11.11
N VAL A 45 0.88 8.51 -9.86
CA VAL A 45 -0.30 7.76 -9.37
C VAL A 45 -1.55 8.14 -10.16
N VAL A 46 -1.82 9.44 -10.32
CA VAL A 46 -2.99 9.93 -11.08
C VAL A 46 -2.95 9.43 -12.52
N ALA A 47 -1.81 9.54 -13.20
CA ALA A 47 -1.67 9.08 -14.59
C ALA A 47 -1.89 7.56 -14.73
N LEU A 48 -1.28 6.75 -13.86
CA LEU A 48 -1.43 5.29 -13.87
C LEU A 48 -2.86 4.84 -13.50
N ALA A 49 -3.48 5.50 -12.53
CA ALA A 49 -4.86 5.20 -12.12
C ALA A 49 -5.88 5.60 -13.21
N SER A 50 -5.70 6.76 -13.87
CA SER A 50 -6.51 7.18 -15.00
C SER A 50 -6.45 6.18 -16.16
N ALA A 51 -5.28 5.57 -16.38
CA ALA A 51 -5.07 4.53 -17.38
C ALA A 51 -5.52 3.11 -16.91
N GLY A 52 -6.09 2.96 -15.71
CA GLY A 52 -6.51 1.67 -15.15
C GLY A 52 -5.35 0.71 -14.84
N ARG A 53 -4.15 1.25 -14.62
CA ARG A 53 -2.93 0.44 -14.37
C ARG A 53 -2.73 0.09 -12.91
N ILE A 54 -3.29 0.87 -12.01
CA ILE A 54 -3.24 0.69 -10.56
C ILE A 54 -4.61 0.95 -9.94
N CYS A 55 -4.87 0.42 -8.75
CA CYS A 55 -6.10 0.63 -8.02
C CYS A 55 -5.87 1.13 -6.58
N ALA A 56 -4.62 1.18 -6.12
CA ALA A 56 -4.28 1.62 -4.77
C ALA A 56 -2.99 2.45 -4.74
N ALA A 57 -2.89 3.34 -3.74
CA ALA A 57 -1.67 4.06 -3.44
C ALA A 57 -1.52 4.26 -1.93
N SER A 58 -0.31 4.09 -1.41
CA SER A 58 0.01 4.21 0.01
C SER A 58 0.79 5.49 0.28
N CYS A 59 0.26 6.33 1.18
CA CYS A 59 0.66 7.71 1.39
C CYS A 59 1.48 7.87 2.66
N MET A 60 2.71 8.36 2.53
CA MET A 60 3.63 8.65 3.64
C MET A 60 3.45 10.08 4.13
N THR A 61 2.69 10.27 5.18
CA THR A 61 2.34 11.60 5.72
C THR A 61 3.50 12.32 6.40
N THR A 62 4.55 11.60 6.79
CA THR A 62 5.82 12.16 7.30
C THR A 62 6.75 12.60 6.18
N GLY A 63 6.44 12.28 4.93
CA GLY A 63 7.26 12.63 3.79
C GLY A 63 7.32 14.16 3.57
N PRO A 64 8.48 14.70 3.18
CA PRO A 64 8.66 16.15 3.05
C PRO A 64 7.77 16.79 1.97
N HIS A 65 7.25 15.99 1.05
CA HIS A 65 6.39 16.46 -0.04
C HIS A 65 4.90 16.17 0.18
N TRP A 66 4.52 15.52 1.30
CA TRP A 66 3.15 15.03 1.53
C TRP A 66 2.05 16.05 1.22
N ARG A 67 2.15 17.27 1.73
CA ARG A 67 1.10 18.29 1.53
C ARG A 67 0.86 18.61 0.04
N GLY A 68 1.92 18.75 -0.74
CA GLY A 68 1.84 19.01 -2.18
C GLY A 68 1.32 17.81 -2.97
N GLU A 69 1.77 16.61 -2.60
CA GLU A 69 1.34 15.35 -3.20
C GLU A 69 -0.15 15.07 -2.89
N ALA A 70 -0.60 15.28 -1.66
CA ALA A 70 -2.00 15.16 -1.28
C ALA A 70 -2.90 16.14 -2.06
N ALA A 71 -2.48 17.40 -2.21
CA ALA A 71 -3.21 18.38 -3.01
C ALA A 71 -3.31 17.98 -4.49
N THR A 72 -2.31 17.27 -5.03
CA THR A 72 -2.34 16.74 -6.40
C THR A 72 -3.33 15.57 -6.52
N LEU A 73 -3.36 14.64 -5.57
CA LEU A 73 -4.34 13.55 -5.52
C LEU A 73 -5.77 14.07 -5.41
N THR A 74 -6.03 15.02 -4.48
CA THR A 74 -7.38 15.50 -4.17
C THR A 74 -7.99 16.38 -5.25
N ARG A 75 -7.17 17.00 -6.11
CA ARG A 75 -7.66 17.73 -7.30
C ARG A 75 -8.24 16.80 -8.38
N SER A 76 -7.81 15.56 -8.47
CA SER A 76 -8.25 14.58 -9.47
C SER A 76 -9.38 13.70 -8.89
N ARG A 77 -10.56 14.32 -8.64
CA ARG A 77 -11.67 13.67 -7.92
C ARG A 77 -12.16 12.38 -8.59
N ASP A 78 -12.28 12.35 -9.90
CA ASP A 78 -12.69 11.20 -10.70
C ASP A 78 -11.73 10.00 -10.56
N VAL A 79 -10.45 10.28 -10.35
CA VAL A 79 -9.43 9.27 -10.04
C VAL A 79 -9.51 8.87 -8.57
N LEU A 80 -9.64 9.85 -7.68
CA LEU A 80 -9.69 9.64 -6.23
C LEU A 80 -10.85 8.72 -5.80
N ASP A 81 -12.00 8.81 -6.48
CA ASP A 81 -13.18 7.99 -6.18
C ASP A 81 -13.00 6.51 -6.55
N ARG A 82 -12.06 6.21 -7.46
CA ARG A 82 -11.74 4.85 -7.92
C ARG A 82 -10.45 4.29 -7.33
N LEU A 83 -9.66 5.14 -6.66
CA LEU A 83 -8.36 4.79 -6.10
C LEU A 83 -8.47 4.57 -4.59
N GLU A 84 -8.02 3.43 -4.11
CA GLU A 84 -7.90 3.15 -2.69
C GLU A 84 -6.63 3.81 -2.15
N LEU A 85 -6.79 4.90 -1.38
CA LEU A 85 -5.67 5.53 -0.69
C LEU A 85 -5.47 4.91 0.68
N GLY A 86 -4.24 4.49 0.97
CA GLY A 86 -3.80 3.95 2.25
C GLY A 86 -2.88 4.88 3.02
N LEU A 87 -2.77 4.66 4.32
CA LEU A 87 -1.77 5.29 5.17
C LEU A 87 -0.49 4.43 5.20
N HIS A 88 0.60 4.97 4.66
CA HIS A 88 1.94 4.37 4.68
C HIS A 88 2.68 4.76 5.94
N VAL A 89 2.47 4.03 7.02
CA VAL A 89 3.09 4.32 8.33
C VAL A 89 4.60 4.30 8.21
N ASN A 90 5.23 5.37 8.67
CA ASN A 90 6.67 5.51 8.67
C ASN A 90 7.23 5.62 10.10
N LEU A 91 8.26 4.82 10.38
CA LEU A 91 9.04 4.83 11.62
C LEU A 91 10.55 4.75 11.36
N THR A 92 11.00 5.00 10.10
CA THR A 92 12.39 4.79 9.68
C THR A 92 13.01 5.92 8.85
N GLU A 93 12.19 6.82 8.30
CA GLU A 93 12.68 7.90 7.43
C GLU A 93 12.36 9.29 7.98
N GLY A 94 13.37 10.17 8.06
CA GLY A 94 13.19 11.57 8.47
C GLY A 94 12.87 11.75 9.95
N ALA A 95 11.97 12.66 10.28
CA ALA A 95 11.53 12.99 11.63
C ALA A 95 10.08 12.52 11.88
N PRO A 96 9.72 12.17 13.13
CA PRO A 96 8.33 11.88 13.47
C PRO A 96 7.46 13.15 13.45
N LEU A 97 6.15 12.98 13.26
CA LEU A 97 5.18 14.10 13.35
C LEU A 97 4.84 14.46 14.80
N SER A 98 4.80 13.48 15.68
CA SER A 98 4.42 13.70 17.07
C SER A 98 5.59 14.21 17.93
N ALA A 99 5.33 15.19 18.79
CA ALA A 99 6.31 15.65 19.76
C ALA A 99 6.70 14.54 20.76
N ASP A 100 5.80 13.59 21.02
CA ASP A 100 6.05 12.50 21.95
C ASP A 100 7.14 11.56 21.45
N LEU A 101 7.05 11.11 20.19
CA LEU A 101 8.12 10.29 19.61
C LEU A 101 9.37 11.13 19.35
N GLY A 102 9.22 12.41 18.97
CA GLY A 102 10.31 13.36 18.76
C GLY A 102 11.19 13.57 19.99
N ARG A 103 10.62 13.57 21.21
CA ARG A 103 11.40 13.61 22.47
C ARG A 103 12.29 12.38 22.67
N HIS A 104 11.84 11.22 22.22
CA HIS A 104 12.63 9.99 22.27
C HIS A 104 13.61 9.88 21.11
N ARG A 105 13.18 10.34 19.92
CA ARG A 105 13.92 10.19 18.66
C ARG A 105 13.65 11.37 17.74
N PRO A 106 14.47 12.42 17.76
CA PRO A 106 14.33 13.57 16.85
C PRO A 106 14.44 13.16 15.37
N THR A 107 15.19 12.10 15.10
CA THR A 107 15.30 11.45 13.79
C THR A 107 14.94 9.99 13.94
N LEU A 108 14.09 9.50 13.05
CA LEU A 108 13.67 8.09 13.03
C LEU A 108 14.86 7.17 12.73
N PRO A 109 14.93 5.97 13.35
CA PRO A 109 16.05 5.07 13.22
C PRO A 109 16.04 4.36 11.85
N ARG A 110 17.18 3.90 11.38
CA ARG A 110 17.22 2.98 10.23
C ARG A 110 16.53 1.64 10.54
N LEU A 111 15.96 1.00 9.53
CA LEU A 111 15.20 -0.25 9.67
C LEU A 111 15.86 -1.34 10.53
N PRO A 112 17.17 -1.66 10.39
CA PRO A 112 17.79 -2.71 11.22
C PRO A 112 17.73 -2.38 12.71
N ALA A 113 17.97 -1.12 13.09
CA ALA A 113 17.91 -0.67 14.48
C ALA A 113 16.47 -0.73 15.02
N LEU A 114 15.49 -0.37 14.20
CA LEU A 114 14.06 -0.46 14.57
C LEU A 114 13.64 -1.92 14.80
N ILE A 115 14.04 -2.84 13.90
CA ILE A 115 13.77 -4.28 14.04
C ILE A 115 14.34 -4.81 15.36
N VAL A 116 15.61 -4.51 15.66
CA VAL A 116 16.26 -4.95 16.91
C VAL A 116 15.52 -4.40 18.13
N ALA A 117 15.21 -3.10 18.13
CA ALA A 117 14.50 -2.47 19.24
C ALA A 117 13.09 -3.08 19.46
N ALA A 118 12.38 -3.37 18.36
CA ALA A 118 11.06 -4.00 18.42
C ALA A 118 11.11 -5.40 19.02
N HIS A 119 12.06 -6.24 18.58
CA HIS A 119 12.19 -7.62 19.07
C HIS A 119 12.72 -7.71 20.49
N LEU A 120 13.50 -6.71 20.94
CA LEU A 120 13.95 -6.61 22.34
C LEU A 120 12.93 -5.94 23.27
N GLY A 121 11.74 -5.54 22.77
CA GLY A 121 10.74 -4.85 23.57
C GLY A 121 11.16 -3.43 24.01
N ARG A 122 12.09 -2.78 23.31
CA ARG A 122 12.69 -1.48 23.67
C ARG A 122 12.03 -0.29 22.97
N LEU A 123 10.95 -0.50 22.24
CA LEU A 123 10.22 0.62 21.62
C LEU A 123 9.42 1.39 22.68
N PRO A 124 9.39 2.73 22.61
CA PRO A 124 8.52 3.56 23.44
C PRO A 124 7.07 3.47 22.91
N LEU A 125 6.39 2.36 23.21
CA LEU A 125 5.14 1.96 22.55
C LEU A 125 4.01 2.96 22.70
N GLN A 126 3.99 3.75 23.79
CA GLN A 126 3.00 4.82 23.95
C GLN A 126 3.28 5.97 22.97
N ALA A 127 4.54 6.40 22.85
CA ALA A 127 4.93 7.43 21.89
C ALA A 127 4.73 6.96 20.44
N VAL A 128 4.97 5.67 20.14
CA VAL A 128 4.64 5.07 18.84
C VAL A 128 3.14 5.14 18.57
N ALA A 129 2.28 4.86 19.55
CA ALA A 129 0.82 4.96 19.35
C ALA A 129 0.38 6.40 19.05
N VAL A 130 0.95 7.39 19.74
CA VAL A 130 0.69 8.82 19.47
C VAL A 130 1.18 9.19 18.06
N GLU A 131 2.34 8.70 17.64
CA GLU A 131 2.87 8.93 16.30
C GLU A 131 1.96 8.36 15.21
N LEU A 132 1.50 7.12 15.36
CA LEU A 132 0.58 6.50 14.41
C LEU A 132 -0.72 7.30 14.28
N ARG A 133 -1.24 7.83 15.39
CA ARG A 133 -2.41 8.71 15.38
C ARG A 133 -2.10 10.03 14.65
N ALA A 134 -0.98 10.67 14.94
CA ALA A 134 -0.58 11.90 14.25
C ALA A 134 -0.42 11.71 12.73
N GLN A 135 0.11 10.56 12.30
CA GLN A 135 0.20 10.22 10.87
C GLN A 135 -1.18 10.01 10.24
N LEU A 136 -2.11 9.36 10.95
CA LEU A 136 -3.49 9.19 10.50
C LEU A 136 -4.21 10.54 10.40
N ASP A 137 -4.09 11.39 11.41
CA ASP A 137 -4.71 12.71 11.45
C ASP A 137 -4.20 13.58 10.28
N ALA A 138 -2.87 13.59 10.03
CA ALA A 138 -2.28 14.28 8.89
C ALA A 138 -2.76 13.74 7.53
N PHE A 139 -3.11 12.45 7.45
CA PHE A 139 -3.75 11.89 6.26
C PHE A 139 -5.18 12.40 6.11
N VAL A 140 -5.98 12.32 7.16
CA VAL A 140 -7.40 12.74 7.16
C VAL A 140 -7.53 14.23 6.88
N ASP A 141 -6.68 15.06 7.49
CA ASP A 141 -6.64 16.51 7.26
C ASP A 141 -6.37 16.86 5.79
N ALA A 142 -5.49 16.12 5.13
CA ALA A 142 -5.11 16.40 3.76
C ALA A 142 -6.05 15.79 2.70
N VAL A 143 -6.64 14.62 2.98
CA VAL A 143 -7.46 13.85 2.03
C VAL A 143 -8.96 14.04 2.28
N GLY A 144 -9.37 14.41 3.49
CA GLY A 144 -10.77 14.64 3.88
C GLY A 144 -11.55 13.35 4.19
N ARG A 145 -10.89 12.18 4.24
CA ARG A 145 -11.52 10.90 4.58
C ARG A 145 -10.52 9.94 5.23
N LEU A 146 -11.02 8.89 5.89
CA LEU A 146 -10.16 7.82 6.40
C LEU A 146 -9.47 7.07 5.25
N PRO A 147 -8.24 6.55 5.48
CA PRO A 147 -7.59 5.67 4.52
C PRO A 147 -8.38 4.36 4.35
N ALA A 148 -8.37 3.81 3.13
CA ALA A 148 -8.98 2.51 2.83
C ALA A 148 -8.23 1.37 3.52
N PHE A 149 -6.93 1.53 3.70
CA PHE A 149 -6.05 0.56 4.35
C PHE A 149 -4.87 1.24 5.06
N VAL A 150 -4.21 0.46 5.92
CA VAL A 150 -2.96 0.85 6.59
C VAL A 150 -1.88 -0.18 6.26
N ASP A 151 -0.72 0.30 5.92
CA ASP A 151 0.49 -0.50 5.76
C ASP A 151 1.71 0.22 6.34
N GLY A 152 2.93 -0.03 5.88
CA GLY A 152 4.07 0.68 6.42
C GLY A 152 5.30 0.62 5.54
N HIS A 153 5.97 1.75 5.48
CA HIS A 153 7.26 1.91 4.82
C HIS A 153 8.24 0.86 5.34
N GLN A 154 8.91 0.17 4.43
CA GLN A 154 9.79 -0.96 4.76
C GLN A 154 9.10 -2.04 5.62
N HIS A 155 7.76 -2.13 5.55
CA HIS A 155 6.92 -3.07 6.28
C HIS A 155 6.95 -2.93 7.82
N VAL A 156 7.27 -1.75 8.36
CA VAL A 156 7.38 -1.51 9.82
C VAL A 156 6.11 -1.83 10.59
N HIS A 157 4.94 -1.78 9.93
CA HIS A 157 3.63 -2.05 10.53
C HIS A 157 3.46 -3.49 11.08
N HIS A 158 4.30 -4.45 10.65
CA HIS A 158 4.25 -5.82 11.13
C HIS A 158 5.15 -6.12 12.34
N LEU A 159 6.03 -5.18 12.73
CA LEU A 159 7.00 -5.39 13.80
C LEU A 159 6.33 -5.59 15.17
N PRO A 160 6.94 -6.36 16.08
CA PRO A 160 6.46 -6.54 17.44
C PRO A 160 6.22 -5.18 18.14
N GLY A 161 5.09 -5.06 18.82
CA GLY A 161 4.66 -3.82 19.47
C GLY A 161 4.02 -2.82 18.50
N VAL A 162 4.53 -2.66 17.28
CA VAL A 162 3.94 -1.77 16.25
C VAL A 162 2.63 -2.34 15.73
N ARG A 163 2.60 -3.61 15.33
CA ARG A 163 1.39 -4.24 14.75
C ARG A 163 0.18 -4.19 15.69
N GLU A 164 0.40 -4.33 17.00
CA GLU A 164 -0.67 -4.22 17.99
C GLU A 164 -1.25 -2.80 18.05
N ARG A 165 -0.41 -1.76 17.86
CA ARG A 165 -0.83 -0.35 17.81
C ARG A 165 -1.54 -0.03 16.50
N VAL A 166 -1.04 -0.57 15.37
CA VAL A 166 -1.72 -0.47 14.07
C VAL A 166 -3.10 -1.11 14.13
N LEU A 167 -3.22 -2.31 14.70
CA LEU A 167 -4.53 -2.97 14.85
C LEU A 167 -5.49 -2.22 15.78
N LYS A 168 -4.97 -1.59 16.83
CA LYS A 168 -5.77 -0.70 17.70
C LYS A 168 -6.20 0.56 16.93
N LEU A 169 -5.32 1.17 16.15
CA LEU A 169 -5.62 2.33 15.31
C LEU A 169 -6.75 2.03 14.31
N VAL A 170 -6.66 0.88 13.61
CA VAL A 170 -7.63 0.44 12.61
C VAL A 170 -8.98 0.08 13.24
N ALA A 171 -8.99 -0.50 14.45
CA ALA A 171 -10.23 -0.81 15.16
C ALA A 171 -11.02 0.44 15.56
N GLY A 172 -10.34 1.59 15.73
CA GLY A 172 -10.96 2.81 16.25
C GLY A 172 -11.37 2.69 17.72
N ASP A 173 -12.11 3.67 18.21
CA ASP A 173 -12.56 3.73 19.61
C ASP A 173 -14.01 3.19 19.81
N GLY A 174 -14.54 2.37 18.89
CA GLY A 174 -15.93 1.89 18.93
C GLY A 174 -16.12 0.42 18.55
N GLU A 175 -17.33 -0.10 18.80
CA GLU A 175 -17.74 -1.50 18.53
C GLU A 175 -17.95 -1.83 17.04
N GLN A 176 -17.78 -0.87 16.14
CA GLN A 176 -17.95 -1.09 14.70
C GLN A 176 -16.77 -1.86 14.11
N ARG A 177 -17.06 -2.72 13.11
CA ARG A 177 -16.02 -3.44 12.35
C ARG A 177 -14.98 -2.45 11.81
N PRO A 178 -13.68 -2.83 11.80
CA PRO A 178 -12.63 -1.98 11.27
C PRO A 178 -12.98 -1.48 9.86
N SER A 179 -13.06 -0.18 9.68
CA SER A 179 -13.33 0.41 8.36
C SER A 179 -12.12 0.32 7.42
N MET A 180 -10.91 0.28 8.00
CA MET A 180 -9.65 0.22 7.29
C MET A 180 -9.13 -1.21 7.19
N ALA A 181 -8.64 -1.62 6.01
CA ALA A 181 -7.91 -2.87 5.85
C ALA A 181 -6.46 -2.73 6.35
N VAL A 182 -5.75 -3.85 6.49
CA VAL A 182 -4.31 -3.85 6.80
C VAL A 182 -3.55 -4.71 5.80
N ARG A 183 -2.45 -4.21 5.25
CA ARG A 183 -1.59 -4.99 4.37
C ARG A 183 -1.00 -6.19 5.11
N ASN A 184 -1.33 -7.39 4.65
CA ASN A 184 -0.76 -8.63 5.14
C ASN A 184 0.60 -8.89 4.49
N THR A 185 1.63 -9.10 5.31
CA THR A 185 3.00 -9.41 4.90
C THR A 185 3.43 -10.82 5.31
N GLY A 186 2.50 -11.65 5.81
CA GLY A 186 2.80 -12.98 6.31
C GLY A 186 2.96 -14.04 5.21
N ARG A 187 2.30 -13.83 4.07
CA ARG A 187 2.36 -14.72 2.92
C ARG A 187 2.89 -13.98 1.69
N VAL A 188 4.20 -14.03 1.48
CA VAL A 188 4.90 -13.36 0.37
C VAL A 188 5.26 -14.36 -0.70
N LEU A 189 4.75 -14.17 -1.93
CA LEU A 189 4.91 -15.12 -3.04
C LEU A 189 5.67 -14.51 -4.23
N GLY A 190 6.00 -15.37 -5.19
CA GLY A 190 6.55 -15.03 -6.50
C GLY A 190 8.07 -14.92 -6.56
N PRO A 191 8.60 -14.52 -7.73
CA PRO A 191 10.03 -14.35 -7.96
C PRO A 191 10.60 -13.19 -7.14
N GLY A 192 11.92 -13.05 -7.14
CA GLY A 192 12.68 -12.07 -6.39
C GLY A 192 13.50 -12.74 -5.26
N ARG A 193 14.04 -11.92 -4.34
CA ARG A 193 14.95 -12.42 -3.30
C ARG A 193 14.24 -13.25 -2.22
N ALA A 194 14.48 -14.57 -2.22
CA ALA A 194 13.91 -15.50 -1.22
C ALA A 194 14.30 -15.12 0.21
N VAL A 195 15.55 -14.68 0.44
CA VAL A 195 16.01 -14.22 1.75
C VAL A 195 15.22 -13.01 2.24
N LYS A 196 14.94 -12.03 1.37
CA LYS A 196 14.15 -10.84 1.74
C LYS A 196 12.71 -11.22 2.10
N ARG A 197 12.09 -12.15 1.35
CA ARG A 197 10.76 -12.69 1.70
C ARG A 197 10.74 -13.38 3.05
N LEU A 198 11.77 -14.21 3.32
CA LEU A 198 11.90 -14.89 4.61
C LEU A 198 12.08 -13.90 5.77
N LEU A 199 12.89 -12.86 5.58
CA LEU A 199 13.07 -11.79 6.58
C LEU A 199 11.75 -11.09 6.87
N ILE A 200 10.98 -10.68 5.86
CA ILE A 200 9.66 -10.05 6.03
C ILE A 200 8.74 -10.96 6.87
N ALA A 201 8.65 -12.25 6.52
CA ALA A 201 7.82 -13.19 7.27
C ALA A 201 8.27 -13.33 8.73
N ARG A 202 9.58 -13.43 8.99
CA ARG A 202 10.15 -13.69 10.33
C ARG A 202 10.22 -12.46 11.21
N THR A 203 10.39 -11.26 10.66
CA THR A 203 10.44 -10.02 11.46
C THR A 203 9.09 -9.58 12.00
N GLY A 204 7.99 -10.23 11.55
CA GLY A 204 6.67 -9.98 12.09
C GLY A 204 5.51 -10.34 11.17
N GLY A 205 5.77 -10.55 9.86
CA GLY A 205 4.71 -10.78 8.88
C GLY A 205 3.80 -11.95 9.22
N THR A 206 4.36 -13.13 9.54
CA THR A 206 3.57 -14.31 9.93
C THR A 206 2.75 -14.06 11.20
N ALA A 207 3.29 -13.31 12.16
CA ALA A 207 2.56 -12.98 13.37
C ALA A 207 1.43 -11.97 13.11
N LEU A 208 1.66 -10.99 12.22
CA LEU A 208 0.62 -10.07 11.77
C LEU A 208 -0.51 -10.84 11.09
N GLN A 209 -0.23 -11.71 10.12
CA GLN A 209 -1.24 -12.51 9.44
C GLN A 209 -2.17 -13.24 10.43
N LYS A 210 -1.60 -13.96 11.39
CA LYS A 210 -2.38 -14.65 12.44
C LYS A 210 -3.26 -13.72 13.25
N LEU A 211 -2.83 -12.48 13.49
CA LEU A 211 -3.62 -11.48 14.19
C LEU A 211 -4.77 -10.94 13.34
N LEU A 212 -4.52 -10.68 12.04
CA LEU A 212 -5.54 -10.23 11.08
C LEU A 212 -6.66 -11.27 10.96
N GLU A 213 -6.29 -12.53 10.75
CA GLU A 213 -7.23 -13.64 10.66
C GLU A 213 -8.07 -13.79 11.93
N ARG A 214 -7.42 -13.82 13.12
CA ARG A 214 -8.12 -13.97 14.41
C ARG A 214 -9.07 -12.82 14.74
N ARG A 215 -8.77 -11.60 14.27
CA ARG A 215 -9.58 -10.40 14.53
C ARG A 215 -10.53 -10.06 13.38
N ALA A 216 -10.58 -10.91 12.35
CA ALA A 216 -11.38 -10.68 11.14
C ALA A 216 -11.14 -9.28 10.52
N VAL A 217 -9.87 -8.79 10.54
CA VAL A 217 -9.49 -7.55 9.89
C VAL A 217 -9.31 -7.82 8.40
N ARG A 218 -9.91 -7.01 7.53
CA ARG A 218 -9.77 -7.13 6.07
C ARG A 218 -8.29 -6.98 5.67
N HIS A 219 -7.81 -7.86 4.80
CA HIS A 219 -6.41 -7.87 4.36
C HIS A 219 -6.26 -8.57 2.99
N ASN A 220 -5.13 -8.36 2.33
CA ASN A 220 -4.78 -9.08 1.10
C ASN A 220 -4.42 -10.55 1.40
N ALA A 221 -4.84 -11.46 0.53
CA ALA A 221 -4.55 -12.90 0.67
C ALA A 221 -3.05 -13.21 0.59
N VAL A 222 -2.35 -12.56 -0.34
CA VAL A 222 -0.89 -12.70 -0.54
C VAL A 222 -0.27 -11.34 -0.89
N LEU A 223 1.02 -11.18 -0.59
CA LEU A 223 1.83 -10.04 -0.99
C LEU A 223 2.83 -10.48 -2.08
N LEU A 224 2.94 -9.68 -3.13
CA LEU A 224 3.89 -9.84 -4.22
C LEU A 224 4.62 -8.49 -4.43
N GLY A 225 5.69 -8.47 -5.23
CA GLY A 225 6.43 -7.25 -5.49
C GLY A 225 7.76 -7.14 -4.75
N VAL A 226 8.16 -8.18 -3.97
CA VAL A 226 9.44 -8.16 -3.24
C VAL A 226 10.60 -8.49 -4.18
N TYR A 227 11.47 -7.52 -4.44
CA TYR A 227 12.67 -7.69 -5.25
C TYR A 227 13.83 -6.79 -4.78
N ASP A 228 14.93 -6.75 -5.49
CA ASP A 228 16.15 -6.01 -5.14
C ASP A 228 16.39 -4.76 -6.00
N PHE A 229 15.31 -4.25 -6.63
CA PHE A 229 15.31 -3.04 -7.45
C PHE A 229 16.24 -3.12 -8.68
N THR A 230 16.39 -4.31 -9.23
CA THR A 230 17.13 -4.56 -10.48
C THR A 230 16.34 -4.13 -11.72
N PRO A 231 16.99 -3.89 -12.89
CA PRO A 231 16.32 -3.40 -14.10
C PRO A 231 15.38 -4.41 -14.79
N HIS A 232 15.36 -5.67 -14.38
CA HIS A 232 14.52 -6.73 -15.01
C HIS A 232 13.05 -6.74 -14.52
N TYR A 233 12.48 -5.57 -14.27
CA TYR A 233 11.15 -5.43 -13.64
C TYR A 233 10.02 -6.13 -14.40
N ARG A 234 9.95 -6.04 -15.76
CA ARG A 234 8.92 -6.75 -16.56
C ARG A 234 8.92 -8.26 -16.32
N GLY A 235 10.10 -8.88 -16.32
CA GLY A 235 10.23 -10.32 -16.08
C GLY A 235 9.75 -10.72 -14.69
N LEU A 236 10.04 -9.90 -13.67
CA LEU A 236 9.56 -10.09 -12.31
C LEU A 236 8.04 -9.91 -12.23
N MET A 237 7.48 -8.87 -12.85
CA MET A 237 6.03 -8.62 -12.87
C MET A 237 5.29 -9.80 -13.50
N ARG A 238 5.69 -10.30 -14.65
CA ARG A 238 5.10 -11.50 -15.28
C ARG A 238 5.15 -12.71 -14.35
N GLY A 239 6.25 -12.87 -13.62
CA GLY A 239 6.38 -13.93 -12.61
C GLY A 239 5.42 -13.75 -11.43
N TRP A 240 5.19 -12.54 -10.94
CA TRP A 240 4.21 -12.25 -9.88
C TRP A 240 2.78 -12.47 -10.35
N LEU A 241 2.43 -12.01 -11.57
CA LEU A 241 1.12 -12.24 -12.17
C LEU A 241 0.77 -13.73 -12.26
N ARG A 242 1.75 -14.56 -12.68
CA ARG A 242 1.57 -16.03 -12.74
C ARG A 242 1.51 -16.68 -11.36
N ALA A 243 2.31 -16.20 -10.40
CA ALA A 243 2.37 -16.75 -9.04
C ALA A 243 1.16 -16.36 -8.17
N ALA A 244 0.39 -15.38 -8.57
CA ALA A 244 -0.80 -14.95 -7.85
C ALA A 244 -1.86 -16.05 -7.83
N PRO A 245 -2.46 -16.36 -6.66
CA PRO A 245 -3.53 -17.34 -6.55
C PRO A 245 -4.82 -16.83 -7.20
N ALA A 246 -5.78 -17.72 -7.47
CA ALA A 246 -7.09 -17.35 -8.00
C ALA A 246 -7.86 -16.38 -7.07
N ALA A 247 -7.68 -16.50 -5.77
CA ALA A 247 -8.24 -15.58 -4.78
C ALA A 247 -7.65 -14.16 -4.82
N GLY A 248 -6.70 -13.89 -5.75
CA GLY A 248 -6.08 -12.58 -5.88
C GLY A 248 -4.93 -12.32 -4.90
N GLY A 249 -4.48 -11.08 -4.86
CA GLY A 249 -3.38 -10.63 -4.02
C GLY A 249 -3.05 -9.15 -4.25
N LEU A 250 -2.02 -8.68 -3.58
CA LEU A 250 -1.52 -7.32 -3.70
C LEU A 250 -0.08 -7.34 -4.20
N ILE A 251 0.19 -6.64 -5.31
CA ILE A 251 1.52 -6.31 -5.79
C ILE A 251 1.81 -4.86 -5.37
N PHE A 252 2.87 -4.63 -4.60
CA PHE A 252 3.33 -3.28 -4.32
C PHE A 252 4.47 -2.88 -5.25
N CYS A 253 4.55 -1.60 -5.58
CA CYS A 253 5.54 -1.01 -6.47
C CYS A 253 5.83 0.44 -6.06
N HIS A 254 6.88 1.02 -6.64
CA HIS A 254 7.34 2.36 -6.29
C HIS A 254 7.53 3.27 -7.52
N PRO A 255 6.65 3.23 -8.53
CA PRO A 255 6.85 3.97 -9.77
C PRO A 255 6.88 5.48 -9.50
N ARG A 256 7.81 6.15 -10.14
CA ARG A 256 7.86 7.60 -10.22
C ARG A 256 8.39 8.02 -11.59
N ALA A 257 7.57 8.75 -12.34
CA ALA A 257 7.97 9.36 -13.60
C ALA A 257 8.77 10.66 -13.35
N GLY A 258 9.53 11.08 -14.35
CA GLY A 258 10.34 12.30 -14.32
C GLY A 258 11.80 12.05 -13.94
N THR A 259 12.52 13.14 -13.67
CA THR A 259 13.97 13.09 -13.42
C THR A 259 14.31 12.34 -12.14
N PRO A 260 15.31 11.44 -12.15
CA PRO A 260 15.78 10.77 -10.94
C PRO A 260 16.19 11.78 -9.86
N VAL A 261 15.82 11.50 -8.61
CA VAL A 261 16.17 12.37 -7.46
C VAL A 261 17.52 11.94 -6.90
N CYS A 262 18.41 12.90 -6.72
CA CYS A 262 19.71 12.64 -6.08
C CYS A 262 19.50 12.14 -4.64
N GLY A 263 20.22 11.08 -4.27
CA GLY A 263 20.10 10.44 -2.95
C GLY A 263 18.99 9.39 -2.82
N ASP A 264 18.11 9.24 -3.79
CA ASP A 264 17.15 8.13 -3.82
C ASP A 264 17.84 6.84 -4.28
N SER A 265 18.03 5.90 -3.35
CA SER A 265 18.75 4.65 -3.61
C SER A 265 18.05 3.71 -4.61
N ILE A 266 16.77 3.95 -4.91
CA ILE A 266 15.98 3.16 -5.86
C ILE A 266 15.47 3.99 -7.05
N ALA A 267 16.08 5.15 -7.32
CA ALA A 267 15.64 6.07 -8.38
C ALA A 267 15.52 5.40 -9.76
N ALA A 268 16.49 4.57 -10.14
CA ALA A 268 16.45 3.83 -11.40
C ALA A 268 15.29 2.83 -11.45
N ALA A 269 15.01 2.13 -10.35
CA ALA A 269 13.90 1.19 -10.28
C ALA A 269 12.56 1.92 -10.39
N ARG A 270 12.38 3.04 -9.71
CA ARG A 270 11.16 3.87 -9.81
C ARG A 270 10.86 4.28 -11.25
N PHE A 271 11.89 4.68 -11.99
CA PHE A 271 11.76 5.04 -13.40
C PHE A 271 11.37 3.85 -14.27
N HIS A 272 12.04 2.70 -14.10
CA HIS A 272 11.72 1.47 -14.86
C HIS A 272 10.31 0.97 -14.56
N GLU A 273 9.89 1.00 -13.30
CA GLU A 273 8.53 0.65 -12.89
C GLU A 273 7.50 1.57 -13.55
N ALA A 274 7.70 2.89 -13.50
CA ALA A 274 6.79 3.86 -14.10
C ALA A 274 6.68 3.67 -15.63
N ALA A 275 7.81 3.53 -16.31
CA ALA A 275 7.87 3.34 -17.76
C ALA A 275 7.14 2.04 -18.18
N TYR A 276 7.36 0.94 -17.48
CA TYR A 276 6.72 -0.33 -17.78
C TYR A 276 5.22 -0.29 -17.47
N LEU A 277 4.81 0.18 -16.31
CA LEU A 277 3.38 0.23 -15.94
C LEU A 277 2.56 1.14 -16.88
N ALA A 278 3.17 2.21 -17.42
CA ALA A 278 2.53 3.08 -18.40
C ALA A 278 2.48 2.49 -19.81
N SER A 279 3.24 1.43 -20.11
CA SER A 279 3.39 0.88 -21.46
C SER A 279 2.23 -0.03 -21.88
N THR A 280 2.10 -0.26 -23.19
CA THR A 280 1.20 -1.29 -23.75
C THR A 280 1.64 -2.69 -23.32
N ALA A 281 2.96 -2.92 -23.19
CA ALA A 281 3.51 -4.21 -22.77
C ALA A 281 2.96 -4.69 -21.41
N PHE A 282 2.63 -3.77 -20.48
CA PHE A 282 1.99 -4.15 -19.23
C PHE A 282 0.53 -4.61 -19.46
N ALA A 283 -0.22 -3.94 -20.35
CA ALA A 283 -1.57 -4.37 -20.70
C ALA A 283 -1.57 -5.75 -21.36
N ASP A 284 -0.63 -5.98 -22.27
CA ASP A 284 -0.47 -7.25 -22.97
C ASP A 284 -0.12 -8.37 -21.98
N ASP A 285 0.79 -8.10 -21.02
CA ASP A 285 1.18 -9.06 -19.97
C ASP A 285 0.01 -9.40 -19.02
N LEU A 286 -0.87 -8.43 -18.69
CA LEU A 286 -2.10 -8.68 -17.92
C LEU A 286 -3.07 -9.58 -18.70
N ALA A 287 -3.29 -9.27 -19.98
CA ALA A 287 -4.18 -10.03 -20.86
C ALA A 287 -3.68 -11.48 -21.07
N GLU A 288 -2.36 -11.66 -21.31
CA GLU A 288 -1.74 -12.99 -21.46
C GLU A 288 -1.98 -13.91 -20.26
N VAL A 289 -1.99 -13.35 -19.05
CA VAL A 289 -2.15 -14.14 -17.80
C VAL A 289 -3.60 -14.18 -17.31
N GLY A 290 -4.52 -13.46 -17.97
CA GLY A 290 -5.92 -13.36 -17.54
C GLY A 290 -6.08 -12.65 -16.19
N VAL A 291 -5.39 -11.52 -16.00
CA VAL A 291 -5.42 -10.73 -14.79
C VAL A 291 -6.10 -9.39 -15.03
N THR A 292 -6.99 -8.99 -14.12
CA THR A 292 -7.56 -7.64 -14.02
C THR A 292 -7.02 -6.90 -12.80
N VAL A 293 -6.86 -5.58 -12.93
CA VAL A 293 -6.47 -4.73 -11.79
C VAL A 293 -7.72 -4.33 -11.03
N GLY A 294 -7.75 -4.58 -9.72
CA GLY A 294 -8.88 -4.28 -8.87
C GLY A 294 -8.53 -4.39 -7.37
N PRO A 295 -9.47 -4.05 -6.46
CA PRO A 295 -9.22 -4.07 -5.02
C PRO A 295 -8.87 -5.47 -4.50
N ALA A 296 -8.02 -5.52 -3.45
CA ALA A 296 -7.47 -6.76 -2.88
C ALA A 296 -7.93 -7.07 -1.46
N TRP A 297 -8.76 -6.22 -0.87
CA TRP A 297 -9.13 -6.36 0.53
C TRP A 297 -10.36 -7.26 0.70
N SER A 298 -10.16 -8.45 1.22
CA SER A 298 -11.20 -9.42 1.55
C SER A 298 -11.47 -9.48 3.05
#